data_53a900215c3a427c4ddbb126acdea191
#
_entry.id   53a900215c3a427c4ddbb126acdea191
#
_cell.length_a   1.000
_cell.length_b   1.000
_cell.length_c   1.000
_cell.angle_alpha   90.00
_cell.angle_beta   90.00
_cell.angle_gamma   90.00
#
_symmetry.space_group_name_H-M   'P 1'
#
loop_
_entity.id
_entity.type
_entity.pdbx_description
1 polymer ?
#
loop_
_entity_poly.entity_id
_entity_poly.type
_entity_poly.pdbx_seq_one_letter_code
_entity_poly.pdbx_strand_id
1 'polypeptide(L)'
;MLKTHFKPARLAALLALSVVSAVSSLAMAEPLNVQAVMVPKEQIRLDFKDGSGHFVLMVRREGTAAGTGLLHDAAISEFGRHDIVPGVSGDPSGYLVATKGEGNLAYLKWTVRAIFLPGKDGKPEINDNGFWEVVGGTGTFKGLKGAGSLHIKSVSPTDRLFKLEGEMVLPPQPSRP
;
A
#
# COMPACT_ATOMS: atom_id res chain seq x y z
N MET A 1 -51.68 39.19 67.91
CA MET A 1 -50.32 38.71 67.73
C MET A 1 -50.33 37.49 66.81
N LEU A 2 -50.11 37.67 65.54
CA LEU A 2 -50.08 36.58 64.55
C LEU A 2 -48.63 36.24 64.25
N LYS A 3 -48.18 34.99 64.52
CA LYS A 3 -46.85 34.49 64.15
C LYS A 3 -46.94 33.73 62.83
N THR A 4 -46.42 34.32 61.79
CA THR A 4 -46.25 33.68 60.49
C THR A 4 -44.96 32.82 60.45
N HIS A 5 -45.08 31.53 60.29
CA HIS A 5 -43.96 30.61 60.07
C HIS A 5 -43.63 30.45 58.56
N PHE A 6 -42.50 31.02 58.13
CA PHE A 6 -41.94 30.77 56.80
C PHE A 6 -41.21 29.40 56.81
N LYS A 7 -41.61 28.49 55.91
CA LYS A 7 -40.88 27.25 55.61
C LYS A 7 -39.93 27.51 54.44
N PRO A 8 -38.64 27.20 54.54
CA PRO A 8 -37.76 27.31 53.38
C PRO A 8 -37.98 26.12 52.45
N ALA A 9 -38.30 26.41 51.18
CA ALA A 9 -38.32 25.43 50.10
C ALA A 9 -36.88 25.01 49.74
N ARG A 10 -36.58 23.72 49.85
CA ARG A 10 -35.31 23.15 49.40
C ARG A 10 -35.38 22.91 47.90
N LEU A 11 -34.63 23.70 47.13
CA LEU A 11 -34.43 23.52 45.69
C LEU A 11 -33.40 22.42 45.51
N ALA A 12 -33.82 21.22 45.09
CA ALA A 12 -32.94 20.12 44.70
C ALA A 12 -32.53 20.34 43.26
N ALA A 13 -31.30 20.79 43.01
CA ALA A 13 -30.71 20.84 41.68
C ALA A 13 -30.25 19.44 41.27
N LEU A 14 -30.96 18.80 40.32
CA LEU A 14 -30.52 17.56 39.65
C LEU A 14 -29.44 17.92 38.60
N LEU A 15 -28.18 17.64 38.90
CA LEU A 15 -27.11 17.63 37.91
C LEU A 15 -27.25 16.35 37.07
N ALA A 16 -27.76 16.46 35.85
CA ALA A 16 -27.72 15.41 34.87
C ALA A 16 -26.31 15.31 34.30
N LEU A 17 -25.52 14.33 34.77
CA LEU A 17 -24.22 14.01 34.23
C LEU A 17 -24.39 13.20 32.93
N SER A 18 -24.35 13.90 31.79
CA SER A 18 -24.34 13.24 30.48
C SER A 18 -22.94 12.62 30.22
N VAL A 19 -22.85 11.31 30.42
CA VAL A 19 -21.68 10.52 30.02
C VAL A 19 -21.73 10.39 28.49
N VAL A 20 -20.95 11.20 27.81
CA VAL A 20 -20.69 11.04 26.38
C VAL A 20 -19.73 9.87 26.24
N SER A 21 -20.26 8.68 25.95
CA SER A 21 -19.46 7.51 25.58
C SER A 21 -18.82 7.76 24.21
N ALA A 22 -17.56 8.17 24.19
CA ALA A 22 -16.76 8.18 22.97
C ALA A 22 -16.54 6.74 22.52
N VAL A 23 -17.33 6.27 21.57
CA VAL A 23 -17.10 4.98 20.90
C VAL A 23 -15.87 5.19 20.01
N SER A 24 -14.70 4.81 20.52
CA SER A 24 -13.48 4.71 19.70
C SER A 24 -13.69 3.59 18.69
N SER A 25 -13.96 3.92 17.42
CA SER A 25 -13.93 2.93 16.35
C SER A 25 -12.51 2.40 16.24
N LEU A 26 -12.32 1.11 16.52
CA LEU A 26 -11.04 0.43 16.31
C LEU A 26 -10.79 0.38 14.80
N ALA A 27 -9.62 0.85 14.38
CA ALA A 27 -9.17 0.65 13.01
C ALA A 27 -8.95 -0.86 12.82
N MET A 28 -9.65 -1.46 11.87
CA MET A 28 -9.49 -2.87 11.53
C MET A 28 -8.57 -3.00 10.31
N ALA A 29 -7.74 -4.03 10.31
CA ALA A 29 -6.95 -4.40 9.15
C ALA A 29 -7.88 -4.97 8.07
N GLU A 30 -7.72 -4.47 6.84
CA GLU A 30 -8.43 -4.98 5.66
C GLU A 30 -7.46 -5.79 4.80
N PRO A 31 -7.82 -7.02 4.40
CA PRO A 31 -7.02 -7.80 3.48
C PRO A 31 -6.85 -7.10 2.14
N LEU A 32 -5.62 -7.13 1.61
CA LEU A 32 -5.28 -6.71 0.26
C LEU A 32 -4.89 -7.93 -0.57
N ASN A 33 -5.53 -8.11 -1.71
CA ASN A 33 -5.13 -9.08 -2.73
C ASN A 33 -5.41 -8.46 -4.10
N VAL A 34 -4.38 -7.81 -4.66
CA VAL A 34 -4.49 -7.16 -5.97
C VAL A 34 -3.34 -7.58 -6.87
N GLN A 35 -3.61 -7.52 -8.17
CA GLN A 35 -2.62 -7.73 -9.22
C GLN A 35 -2.71 -6.64 -10.28
N ALA A 36 -1.59 -6.30 -10.90
CA ALA A 36 -1.53 -5.35 -12.00
C ALA A 36 -0.53 -5.81 -13.07
N VAL A 37 -0.93 -5.75 -14.32
CA VAL A 37 0.02 -5.88 -15.44
C VAL A 37 0.67 -4.51 -15.63
N MET A 38 1.98 -4.45 -15.36
CA MET A 38 2.78 -3.24 -15.33
C MET A 38 3.54 -3.10 -16.64
N VAL A 39 3.14 -2.11 -17.45
CA VAL A 39 3.69 -1.83 -18.79
C VAL A 39 4.75 -0.72 -18.68
N PRO A 40 5.99 -0.93 -19.19
CA PRO A 40 7.03 0.10 -19.14
C PRO A 40 6.67 1.33 -20.01
N LYS A 41 6.89 2.51 -19.46
CA LYS A 41 6.69 3.81 -20.09
C LYS A 41 8.00 4.54 -20.34
N GLU A 42 8.91 4.46 -19.36
CA GLU A 42 10.22 5.10 -19.40
C GLU A 42 11.25 4.17 -18.80
N GLN A 43 12.46 4.18 -19.35
CA GLN A 43 13.55 3.38 -18.81
C GLN A 43 14.92 3.99 -19.14
N ILE A 44 15.86 3.79 -18.21
CA ILE A 44 17.28 4.05 -18.36
C ILE A 44 18.02 2.79 -17.99
N ARG A 45 18.91 2.30 -18.86
CA ARG A 45 19.61 1.03 -18.66
C ARG A 45 21.12 1.20 -18.73
N LEU A 46 21.81 0.64 -17.77
CA LEU A 46 23.26 0.45 -17.78
C LEU A 46 23.56 -1.04 -17.94
N ASP A 47 24.29 -1.41 -18.98
CA ASP A 47 24.82 -2.75 -19.18
C ASP A 47 26.32 -2.80 -18.85
N PHE A 48 26.71 -3.71 -17.97
CA PHE A 48 28.12 -3.95 -17.64
C PHE A 48 28.82 -4.67 -18.80
N LYS A 49 30.02 -4.22 -19.13
CA LYS A 49 30.78 -4.74 -20.29
C LYS A 49 31.83 -5.79 -19.89
N ASP A 50 31.60 -6.50 -18.80
CA ASP A 50 32.48 -7.52 -18.22
C ASP A 50 32.16 -8.96 -18.62
N GLY A 51 31.16 -9.13 -19.50
CA GLY A 51 30.73 -10.45 -19.97
C GLY A 51 29.73 -11.16 -19.06
N SER A 52 29.40 -10.61 -17.90
CA SER A 52 28.43 -11.19 -16.95
C SER A 52 26.97 -11.09 -17.43
N GLY A 53 26.68 -10.17 -18.37
CA GLY A 53 25.33 -9.80 -18.72
C GLY A 53 24.61 -8.96 -17.63
N HIS A 54 25.33 -8.58 -16.58
CA HIS A 54 24.83 -7.74 -15.50
C HIS A 54 24.29 -6.41 -16.05
N PHE A 55 23.12 -5.99 -15.54
CA PHE A 55 22.55 -4.69 -15.88
C PHE A 55 21.85 -4.05 -14.67
N VAL A 56 21.80 -2.73 -14.71
CA VAL A 56 20.92 -1.94 -13.85
C VAL A 56 19.89 -1.22 -14.72
N LEU A 57 18.62 -1.43 -14.41
CA LEU A 57 17.50 -0.79 -15.10
C LEU A 57 16.72 0.09 -14.13
N MET A 58 16.67 1.38 -14.41
CA MET A 58 15.72 2.31 -13.81
C MET A 58 14.49 2.35 -14.72
N VAL A 59 13.31 2.11 -14.16
CA VAL A 59 12.11 2.00 -14.99
C VAL A 59 10.90 2.62 -14.30
N ARG A 60 10.06 3.29 -15.10
CA ARG A 60 8.69 3.66 -14.74
C ARG A 60 7.74 2.76 -15.52
N ARG A 61 6.88 2.03 -14.80
CA ARG A 61 5.80 1.23 -15.38
C ARG A 61 4.46 1.72 -14.88
N GLU A 62 3.42 1.47 -15.65
CA GLU A 62 2.04 1.79 -15.29
C GLU A 62 1.13 0.59 -15.48
N GLY A 63 0.11 0.49 -14.63
CA GLY A 63 -0.93 -0.52 -14.69
C GLY A 63 -2.13 -0.12 -13.85
N THR A 64 -3.13 -1.01 -13.79
CA THR A 64 -4.31 -0.83 -12.93
C THR A 64 -4.45 -2.05 -12.04
N ALA A 65 -4.69 -1.81 -10.75
CA ALA A 65 -4.87 -2.86 -9.76
C ALA A 65 -6.22 -3.53 -9.90
N ALA A 66 -6.25 -4.83 -10.15
CA ALA A 66 -7.46 -5.66 -10.14
C ALA A 66 -7.41 -6.63 -8.95
N GLY A 67 -8.54 -6.87 -8.29
CA GLY A 67 -8.62 -7.78 -7.14
C GLY A 67 -9.48 -7.21 -6.02
N THR A 68 -9.02 -7.31 -4.77
CA THR A 68 -9.78 -6.89 -3.58
C THR A 68 -8.94 -6.04 -2.62
N GLY A 69 -9.62 -5.25 -1.78
CA GLY A 69 -9.02 -4.38 -0.78
C GLY A 69 -8.93 -2.92 -1.24
N LEU A 70 -8.31 -2.09 -0.41
CA LEU A 70 -8.32 -0.62 -0.56
C LEU A 70 -7.72 -0.12 -1.89
N LEU A 71 -6.82 -0.87 -2.50
CA LEU A 71 -6.17 -0.49 -3.77
C LEU A 71 -6.90 -1.05 -5.03
N HIS A 72 -8.03 -1.74 -4.88
CA HIS A 72 -8.83 -2.17 -6.04
C HIS A 72 -9.17 -0.98 -6.95
N ASP A 73 -9.00 -1.14 -8.26
CA ASP A 73 -9.18 -0.12 -9.33
C ASP A 73 -8.24 1.10 -9.25
N ALA A 74 -7.23 1.09 -8.38
CA ALA A 74 -6.24 2.15 -8.37
C ALA A 74 -5.34 2.09 -9.62
N ALA A 75 -5.02 3.25 -10.20
CA ALA A 75 -3.93 3.37 -11.15
C ALA A 75 -2.60 3.23 -10.40
N ILE A 76 -1.73 2.35 -10.87
CA ILE A 76 -0.44 2.06 -10.26
C ILE A 76 0.68 2.59 -11.14
N SER A 77 1.58 3.39 -10.57
CA SER A 77 2.86 3.75 -11.18
C SER A 77 4.00 3.16 -10.38
N GLU A 78 4.86 2.40 -11.02
CA GLU A 78 6.11 1.91 -10.46
C GLU A 78 7.25 2.87 -10.78
N PHE A 79 8.14 3.09 -9.80
CA PHE A 79 9.44 3.72 -9.91
C PHE A 79 10.47 2.72 -9.39
N GLY A 80 10.98 1.88 -10.27
CA GLY A 80 11.80 0.72 -9.92
C GLY A 80 13.26 0.85 -10.32
N ARG A 81 14.14 0.28 -9.50
CA ARG A 81 15.54 -0.02 -9.82
C ARG A 81 15.72 -1.52 -9.82
N HIS A 82 16.09 -2.07 -10.95
CA HIS A 82 16.33 -3.51 -11.13
C HIS A 82 17.83 -3.72 -11.36
N ASP A 83 18.50 -4.29 -10.40
CA ASP A 83 19.92 -4.64 -10.45
C ASP A 83 19.99 -6.16 -10.60
N ILE A 84 20.33 -6.65 -11.81
CA ILE A 84 20.12 -8.04 -12.23
C ILE A 84 21.37 -8.61 -12.88
N VAL A 85 21.79 -9.77 -12.40
CA VAL A 85 22.71 -10.67 -13.09
C VAL A 85 21.89 -11.83 -13.65
N PRO A 86 21.57 -11.87 -14.96
CA PRO A 86 20.67 -12.85 -15.56
C PRO A 86 21.12 -14.28 -15.30
N GLY A 87 20.18 -15.14 -14.91
CA GLY A 87 20.45 -16.55 -14.58
C GLY A 87 21.11 -16.76 -13.22
N VAL A 88 21.48 -15.71 -12.50
CA VAL A 88 22.16 -15.78 -11.19
C VAL A 88 21.28 -15.22 -10.09
N SER A 89 21.06 -13.90 -10.09
CA SER A 89 20.28 -13.24 -9.04
C SER A 89 20.04 -11.76 -9.35
N GLY A 90 19.26 -11.10 -8.47
CA GLY A 90 19.11 -9.66 -8.48
C GLY A 90 18.38 -9.15 -7.24
N ASP A 91 18.49 -7.84 -7.01
CA ASP A 91 17.88 -7.14 -5.88
C ASP A 91 17.04 -5.94 -6.36
N PRO A 92 15.92 -6.19 -7.06
CA PRO A 92 15.02 -5.12 -7.47
C PRO A 92 14.37 -4.46 -6.26
N SER A 93 14.20 -3.14 -6.36
CA SER A 93 13.53 -2.34 -5.32
C SER A 93 12.95 -1.06 -5.89
N GLY A 94 12.07 -0.41 -5.15
CA GLY A 94 11.49 0.85 -5.61
C GLY A 94 10.26 1.29 -4.84
N TYR A 95 9.43 2.06 -5.53
CA TYR A 95 8.17 2.57 -5.00
C TYR A 95 7.04 2.26 -5.97
N LEU A 96 5.85 2.02 -5.41
CA LEU A 96 4.58 2.07 -6.11
C LEU A 96 3.81 3.29 -5.63
N VAL A 97 3.21 4.01 -6.56
CA VAL A 97 2.22 5.06 -6.27
C VAL A 97 0.88 4.55 -6.75
N ALA A 98 -0.02 4.28 -5.82
CA ALA A 98 -1.40 3.92 -6.13
C ALA A 98 -2.27 5.17 -6.06
N THR A 99 -2.94 5.50 -7.17
CA THR A 99 -3.80 6.68 -7.31
C THR A 99 -5.26 6.24 -7.46
N LYS A 100 -6.14 6.73 -6.58
CA LYS A 100 -7.58 6.42 -6.62
C LYS A 100 -8.41 7.71 -6.61
N GLY A 101 -8.62 8.27 -7.79
CA GLY A 101 -9.18 9.61 -7.94
C GLY A 101 -8.18 10.72 -7.62
N GLU A 102 -8.63 11.96 -7.77
CA GLU A 102 -7.79 13.14 -7.58
C GLU A 102 -7.36 13.30 -6.11
N GLY A 103 -6.06 13.49 -5.87
CA GLY A 103 -5.49 13.75 -4.55
C GLY A 103 -5.43 12.54 -3.59
N ASN A 104 -5.95 11.35 -3.98
CA ASN A 104 -5.93 10.15 -3.16
C ASN A 104 -4.78 9.24 -3.59
N LEU A 105 -3.64 9.37 -2.91
CA LEU A 105 -2.40 8.66 -3.25
C LEU A 105 -1.96 7.78 -2.08
N ALA A 106 -1.61 6.52 -2.36
CA ALA A 106 -0.89 5.67 -1.43
C ALA A 106 0.52 5.40 -1.98
N TYR A 107 1.52 5.55 -1.12
CA TYR A 107 2.92 5.32 -1.44
C TYR A 107 3.38 4.05 -0.77
N LEU A 108 3.82 3.08 -1.57
CA LEU A 108 4.36 1.82 -1.09
C LEU A 108 5.83 1.72 -1.48
N LYS A 109 6.68 1.38 -0.53
CA LYS A 109 8.06 0.96 -0.80
C LYS A 109 8.07 -0.55 -0.98
N TRP A 110 8.86 -1.06 -1.91
CA TRP A 110 8.98 -2.49 -2.14
C TRP A 110 10.43 -2.93 -2.38
N THR A 111 10.68 -4.19 -2.08
CA THR A 111 11.93 -4.88 -2.40
C THR A 111 11.64 -6.35 -2.68
N VAL A 112 12.32 -6.92 -3.65
CA VAL A 112 12.23 -8.33 -3.99
C VAL A 112 13.61 -8.92 -4.24
N ARG A 113 13.72 -10.24 -4.14
CA ARG A 113 14.85 -11.01 -4.61
C ARG A 113 14.49 -11.66 -5.94
N ALA A 114 15.28 -11.38 -6.97
CA ALA A 114 15.15 -12.06 -8.25
C ALA A 114 15.77 -13.45 -8.14
N ILE A 115 14.96 -14.48 -8.38
CA ILE A 115 15.34 -15.89 -8.42
C ILE A 115 15.12 -16.38 -9.83
N PHE A 116 16.09 -17.12 -10.36
CA PHE A 116 16.01 -17.72 -11.69
C PHE A 116 15.72 -19.21 -11.55
N LEU A 117 14.61 -19.65 -12.12
CA LEU A 117 14.17 -21.04 -12.14
C LEU A 117 14.24 -21.59 -13.57
N PRO A 118 14.46 -22.89 -13.77
CA PRO A 118 14.36 -23.49 -15.09
C PRO A 118 12.93 -23.31 -15.65
N GLY A 119 12.80 -22.61 -16.78
CA GLY A 119 11.55 -22.48 -17.49
C GLY A 119 11.24 -23.74 -18.33
N LYS A 120 10.07 -23.77 -19.00
CA LYS A 120 9.58 -24.90 -19.79
C LYS A 120 10.48 -25.24 -21.00
N ASP A 121 11.19 -24.25 -21.51
CA ASP A 121 12.14 -24.41 -22.63
C ASP A 121 13.59 -24.57 -22.15
N GLY A 122 13.80 -24.80 -20.85
CA GLY A 122 15.10 -24.88 -20.19
C GLY A 122 15.84 -23.57 -20.00
N LYS A 123 15.27 -22.45 -20.45
CA LYS A 123 15.84 -21.12 -20.17
C LYS A 123 15.46 -20.62 -18.79
N PRO A 124 16.34 -19.85 -18.14
CA PRO A 124 16.01 -19.26 -16.84
C PRO A 124 14.82 -18.31 -16.93
N GLU A 125 13.80 -18.58 -16.14
CA GLU A 125 12.67 -17.67 -15.91
C GLU A 125 12.86 -16.93 -14.59
N ILE A 126 12.67 -15.61 -14.62
CA ILE A 126 12.75 -14.78 -13.42
C ILE A 126 11.46 -14.92 -12.60
N ASN A 127 11.62 -15.10 -11.30
CA ASN A 127 10.54 -15.18 -10.32
C ASN A 127 10.93 -14.33 -9.11
N ASP A 128 10.44 -13.11 -9.08
CA ASP A 128 10.78 -12.16 -8.04
C ASP A 128 9.84 -12.33 -6.84
N ASN A 129 10.43 -12.47 -5.65
CA ASN A 129 9.68 -12.61 -4.41
C ASN A 129 10.22 -11.67 -3.34
N GLY A 130 9.33 -11.01 -2.63
CA GLY A 130 9.69 -10.08 -1.59
C GLY A 130 8.49 -9.48 -0.89
N PHE A 131 8.61 -8.25 -0.48
CA PHE A 131 7.60 -7.57 0.32
C PHE A 131 7.43 -6.10 -0.08
N TRP A 132 6.30 -5.55 0.36
CA TRP A 132 5.97 -4.14 0.28
C TRP A 132 5.50 -3.63 1.64
N GLU A 133 5.65 -2.32 1.85
CA GLU A 133 5.14 -1.58 3.01
C GLU A 133 4.59 -0.22 2.59
N VAL A 134 3.55 0.24 3.25
CA VAL A 134 3.04 1.61 3.07
C VAL A 134 3.96 2.59 3.80
N VAL A 135 4.48 3.56 3.06
CA VAL A 135 5.37 4.61 3.60
C VAL A 135 4.68 5.97 3.68
N GLY A 136 3.48 6.12 3.10
CA GLY A 136 2.71 7.35 3.18
C GLY A 136 1.42 7.31 2.38
N GLY A 137 0.61 8.35 2.51
CA GLY A 137 -0.61 8.53 1.74
C GLY A 137 -1.20 9.92 1.88
N THR A 138 -2.02 10.30 0.90
CA THR A 138 -2.74 11.58 0.85
C THR A 138 -4.25 11.37 0.67
N GLY A 139 -5.03 12.41 0.85
CA GLY A 139 -6.48 12.35 0.69
C GLY A 139 -7.09 11.27 1.58
N THR A 140 -7.88 10.37 0.99
CA THR A 140 -8.51 9.25 1.71
C THR A 140 -7.51 8.23 2.26
N PHE A 141 -6.27 8.22 1.76
CA PHE A 141 -5.20 7.36 2.23
C PHE A 141 -4.30 8.02 3.29
N LYS A 142 -4.65 9.21 3.77
CA LYS A 142 -3.88 9.88 4.83
C LYS A 142 -3.83 8.99 6.09
N GLY A 143 -2.61 8.69 6.54
CA GLY A 143 -2.38 7.83 7.70
C GLY A 143 -2.49 6.33 7.43
N LEU A 144 -2.73 5.91 6.17
CA LEU A 144 -2.72 4.50 5.77
C LEU A 144 -1.45 3.81 6.27
N LYS A 145 -1.60 2.61 6.79
CA LYS A 145 -0.54 1.68 7.16
C LYS A 145 -0.80 0.35 6.45
N GLY A 146 0.23 -0.44 6.25
CA GLY A 146 0.08 -1.75 5.65
C GLY A 146 1.41 -2.34 5.22
N ALA A 147 1.42 -3.65 5.08
CA ALA A 147 2.56 -4.42 4.58
C ALA A 147 2.09 -5.76 4.04
N GLY A 148 2.93 -6.39 3.23
CA GLY A 148 2.62 -7.70 2.67
C GLY A 148 3.69 -8.23 1.74
N SER A 149 3.37 -9.31 1.05
CA SER A 149 4.22 -9.95 0.05
C SER A 149 4.01 -9.31 -1.33
N LEU A 150 5.10 -9.29 -2.11
CA LEU A 150 5.11 -8.91 -3.52
C LEU A 150 5.71 -10.05 -4.34
N HIS A 151 4.96 -10.49 -5.35
CA HIS A 151 5.45 -11.40 -6.38
C HIS A 151 5.44 -10.71 -7.74
N ILE A 152 6.54 -10.82 -8.47
CA ILE A 152 6.64 -10.25 -9.82
C ILE A 152 7.00 -11.36 -10.80
N LYS A 153 6.24 -11.46 -11.87
CA LYS A 153 6.47 -12.43 -12.97
C LYS A 153 6.50 -11.74 -14.32
N SER A 154 7.27 -12.28 -15.24
CA SER A 154 7.19 -11.88 -16.64
C SER A 154 5.89 -12.39 -17.26
N VAL A 155 5.16 -11.52 -17.97
CA VAL A 155 3.96 -11.90 -18.76
C VAL A 155 4.16 -11.63 -20.25
N SER A 156 5.16 -10.82 -20.60
CA SER A 156 5.67 -10.60 -21.93
C SER A 156 7.17 -10.28 -21.84
N PRO A 157 7.88 -10.08 -22.94
CA PRO A 157 9.28 -9.64 -22.91
C PRO A 157 9.50 -8.35 -22.10
N THR A 158 8.52 -7.46 -22.07
CA THR A 158 8.59 -6.14 -21.42
C THR A 158 7.72 -6.03 -20.17
N ASP A 159 6.54 -6.63 -20.16
CA ASP A 159 5.54 -6.44 -19.14
C ASP A 159 5.73 -7.38 -17.96
N ARG A 160 5.31 -6.91 -16.80
CA ARG A 160 5.41 -7.66 -15.54
C ARG A 160 4.06 -7.73 -14.86
N LEU A 161 3.69 -8.90 -14.36
CA LEU A 161 2.57 -9.03 -13.42
C LEU A 161 3.09 -8.81 -12.00
N PHE A 162 2.59 -7.79 -11.34
CA PHE A 162 2.81 -7.52 -9.91
C PHE A 162 1.61 -8.06 -9.14
N LYS A 163 1.84 -8.91 -8.15
CA LYS A 163 0.83 -9.42 -7.24
C LYS A 163 1.18 -8.98 -5.83
N LEU A 164 0.30 -8.20 -5.20
CA LEU A 164 0.42 -7.72 -3.83
C LEU A 164 -0.62 -8.42 -2.97
N GLU A 165 -0.15 -9.07 -1.90
CA GLU A 165 -0.99 -9.69 -0.87
C GLU A 165 -0.55 -9.19 0.50
N GLY A 166 -1.50 -8.96 1.41
CA GLY A 166 -1.18 -8.47 2.75
C GLY A 166 -2.37 -7.81 3.42
N GLU A 167 -2.09 -6.84 4.27
CA GLU A 167 -3.11 -6.13 5.03
C GLU A 167 -2.86 -4.62 5.01
N MET A 168 -3.94 -3.86 5.01
CA MET A 168 -3.92 -2.40 5.12
C MET A 168 -4.86 -1.93 6.22
N VAL A 169 -4.48 -0.86 6.91
CA VAL A 169 -5.26 -0.24 7.98
C VAL A 169 -5.38 1.25 7.68
N LEU A 170 -6.61 1.73 7.56
CA LEU A 170 -6.92 3.16 7.60
C LEU A 170 -7.25 3.54 9.05
N PRO A 171 -6.58 4.57 9.61
CA PRO A 171 -6.99 5.10 10.90
C PRO A 171 -8.41 5.68 10.80
N PRO A 172 -9.18 5.71 11.92
CA PRO A 172 -10.46 6.37 11.95
C PRO A 172 -10.31 7.82 11.47
N GLN A 173 -11.09 8.18 10.47
CA GLN A 173 -11.12 9.57 10.00
C GLN A 173 -11.83 10.41 11.08
N PRO A 174 -11.29 11.60 11.46
CA PRO A 174 -12.02 12.49 12.34
C PRO A 174 -13.37 12.81 11.70
N SER A 175 -14.45 12.68 12.48
CA SER A 175 -15.77 13.09 12.04
C SER A 175 -15.71 14.55 11.58
N ARG A 176 -16.13 14.81 10.34
CA ARG A 176 -16.27 16.20 9.88
C ARG A 176 -17.25 16.92 10.82
N PRO A 177 -16.90 18.12 11.29
CA PRO A 177 -17.80 18.93 12.08
C PRO A 177 -19.06 19.32 11.32
#